data_a3a7942ae224c24b598d32b25389cc36
#
_entry.id   a3a7942ae224c24b598d32b25389cc36
#
_cell.length_a   1.000
_cell.length_b   1.000
_cell.length_c   1.000
_cell.angle_alpha   90.00
_cell.angle_beta   90.00
_cell.angle_gamma   90.00
#
_symmetry.space_group_name_H-M   'P 1'
#
loop_
_entity.id
_entity.type
_entity.pdbx_description
1 polymer ?
#
loop_
_entity_poly.entity_id
_entity_poly.type
_entity_poly.pdbx_seq_one_letter_code
_entity_poly.pdbx_strand_id
1 'polypeptide(L)'
;GLLLYVVDFSWSDRMWKNTIFVFGVISILRGLIAIFFENLVYKFAKIFSNNYYKFSITLSVLFLSLALLMVSRDYLGPVKNIDDCVSDELITIYCEFTNPEDIALLPDNEFLLLSEFGGIRPYEEKDGQGAFALLRLKDNKRINPKIIFSKNTWGDPECTRTPDDGFGPHGIDLVTRADGSIQVGFVNHYPFESIEFFELNQNDAKWEMTWRGCVNTPEHNYFNDLSIRRDGTFYASHMYKRSITINEWLSAALFKYATGYVVKWDKESFTKVPNSDGSQPNGIGLDETNELLYINHNLGDKLEVVDLINNQVIGTYRINSPDNMIITDDSIWLTSLDHETLDALPCAESGSINCSLPFSIHEIDRVTLERKNLYSFQETVFGFPTTAYPINKTVYIGSFHSDRMASFTLD
;
A
#
# COMPACT_ATOMS: atom_id res chain seq x y z
N GLY A 1 22.67 -10.97 -0.49
CA GLY A 1 22.10 -11.77 -1.58
C GLY A 1 21.65 -13.16 -1.12
N LEU A 2 22.57 -13.99 -0.64
CA LEU A 2 22.26 -15.39 -0.29
C LEU A 2 21.38 -15.54 0.97
N LEU A 3 21.62 -14.73 1.98
CA LEU A 3 20.83 -14.73 3.23
C LEU A 3 19.35 -14.36 3.01
N LEU A 4 19.06 -13.51 2.03
CA LEU A 4 17.69 -13.12 1.68
C LEU A 4 16.90 -14.25 0.98
N TYR A 5 17.60 -15.16 0.29
CA TYR A 5 16.98 -16.27 -0.44
C TYR A 5 16.81 -17.56 0.38
N VAL A 6 17.59 -17.73 1.44
CA VAL A 6 17.49 -18.93 2.29
C VAL A 6 16.21 -18.95 3.12
N VAL A 7 15.56 -17.80 3.30
CA VAL A 7 14.32 -17.69 4.11
C VAL A 7 13.06 -17.99 3.27
N ASP A 8 13.12 -17.84 1.94
CA ASP A 8 11.92 -18.01 1.11
C ASP A 8 12.30 -18.50 -0.31
N PHE A 9 12.77 -19.77 -0.39
CA PHE A 9 13.21 -20.34 -1.67
C PHE A 9 12.04 -20.87 -2.49
N SER A 10 11.64 -20.11 -3.50
CA SER A 10 10.92 -20.61 -4.67
C SER A 10 11.69 -20.21 -5.94
N TRP A 11 11.70 -21.08 -6.98
CA TRP A 11 12.11 -20.64 -8.29
C TRP A 11 11.17 -19.53 -8.74
N SER A 12 11.74 -18.37 -9.00
CA SER A 12 11.00 -17.21 -9.49
C SER A 12 10.90 -17.28 -11.02
N ASP A 13 9.79 -16.80 -11.57
CA ASP A 13 9.67 -16.56 -13.02
C ASP A 13 10.64 -15.46 -13.49
N ARG A 14 11.21 -14.71 -12.55
CA ARG A 14 12.20 -13.66 -12.82
C ARG A 14 13.61 -14.21 -12.94
N MET A 15 14.17 -14.10 -14.14
CA MET A 15 15.51 -14.60 -14.47
C MET A 15 16.61 -14.02 -13.57
N TRP A 16 16.53 -12.74 -13.20
CA TRP A 16 17.53 -12.10 -12.35
C TRP A 16 17.55 -12.66 -10.91
N LYS A 17 16.40 -12.98 -10.32
CA LYS A 17 16.33 -13.61 -8.99
C LYS A 17 17.03 -14.97 -8.98
N ASN A 18 16.70 -15.80 -9.96
CA ASN A 18 17.31 -17.13 -10.13
C ASN A 18 18.82 -17.02 -10.35
N THR A 19 19.27 -16.01 -11.11
CA THR A 19 20.69 -15.75 -11.35
C THR A 19 21.44 -15.38 -10.09
N ILE A 20 20.91 -14.46 -9.28
CA ILE A 20 21.50 -14.10 -7.97
C ILE A 20 21.60 -15.33 -7.07
N PHE A 21 20.56 -16.17 -7.03
CA PHE A 21 20.60 -17.41 -6.27
C PHE A 21 21.71 -18.34 -6.72
N VAL A 22 21.84 -18.62 -8.02
CA VAL A 22 22.88 -19.48 -8.60
C VAL A 22 24.27 -18.94 -8.25
N PHE A 23 24.51 -17.63 -8.39
CA PHE A 23 25.78 -17.01 -7.99
C PHE A 23 26.04 -17.14 -6.50
N GLY A 24 25.03 -17.06 -5.68
CA GLY A 24 25.14 -17.28 -4.26
C GLY A 24 25.56 -18.69 -3.92
N VAL A 25 24.94 -19.71 -4.52
CA VAL A 25 25.32 -21.13 -4.35
C VAL A 25 26.75 -21.36 -4.82
N ILE A 26 27.13 -20.87 -6.01
CA ILE A 26 28.51 -20.96 -6.52
C ILE A 26 29.50 -20.32 -5.55
N SER A 27 29.16 -19.18 -4.94
CA SER A 27 30.03 -18.50 -3.98
C SER A 27 30.24 -19.31 -2.70
N ILE A 28 29.21 -19.97 -2.17
CA ILE A 28 29.34 -20.89 -1.03
C ILE A 28 30.20 -22.08 -1.39
N LEU A 29 29.93 -22.75 -2.53
CA LEU A 29 30.71 -23.89 -2.99
C LEU A 29 32.19 -23.52 -3.16
N ARG A 30 32.47 -22.35 -3.74
CA ARG A 30 33.83 -21.82 -3.85
C ARG A 30 34.47 -21.61 -2.48
N GLY A 31 33.73 -21.07 -1.51
CA GLY A 31 34.21 -20.91 -0.14
C GLY A 31 34.55 -22.25 0.53
N LEU A 32 33.68 -23.24 0.38
CA LEU A 32 33.92 -24.59 0.91
C LEU A 32 35.13 -25.25 0.22
N ILE A 33 35.25 -25.13 -1.09
CA ILE A 33 36.42 -25.62 -1.85
C ILE A 33 37.71 -24.93 -1.34
N ALA A 34 37.68 -23.65 -1.06
CA ALA A 34 38.82 -22.90 -0.56
C ALA A 34 39.25 -23.37 0.84
N ILE A 35 38.30 -23.77 1.68
CA ILE A 35 38.58 -24.24 3.06
C ILE A 35 39.10 -25.69 3.03
N PHE A 36 38.50 -26.57 2.26
CA PHE A 36 38.78 -28.01 2.31
C PHE A 36 39.78 -28.54 1.29
N PHE A 37 40.01 -27.76 0.19
CA PHE A 37 40.84 -28.20 -0.95
C PHE A 37 41.88 -27.15 -1.37
N GLU A 38 42.74 -26.75 -0.45
CA GLU A 38 43.75 -25.70 -0.65
C GLU A 38 44.62 -25.91 -1.92
N ASN A 39 45.06 -27.14 -2.15
CA ASN A 39 45.88 -27.49 -3.33
C ASN A 39 45.18 -27.27 -4.64
N LEU A 40 43.83 -27.47 -4.69
CA LEU A 40 43.03 -27.25 -5.85
C LEU A 40 42.91 -25.74 -6.14
N VAL A 41 42.69 -24.94 -5.09
CA VAL A 41 42.64 -23.47 -5.19
C VAL A 41 43.96 -22.90 -5.72
N TYR A 42 45.10 -23.40 -5.22
CA TYR A 42 46.41 -22.97 -5.67
C TYR A 42 46.64 -23.27 -7.17
N LYS A 43 46.23 -24.46 -7.66
CA LYS A 43 46.29 -24.82 -9.09
C LYS A 43 45.46 -23.87 -9.94
N PHE A 44 44.22 -23.62 -9.53
CA PHE A 44 43.32 -22.67 -10.23
C PHE A 44 43.87 -21.27 -10.25
N ALA A 45 44.38 -20.77 -9.10
CA ALA A 45 44.98 -19.45 -9.02
C ALA A 45 46.21 -19.30 -9.96
N LYS A 46 47.02 -20.34 -10.09
CA LYS A 46 48.16 -20.36 -11.03
C LYS A 46 47.71 -20.34 -12.49
N ILE A 47 46.68 -21.09 -12.86
CA ILE A 47 46.11 -21.09 -14.22
C ILE A 47 45.51 -19.71 -14.53
N PHE A 48 44.76 -19.13 -13.59
CA PHE A 48 44.18 -17.81 -13.73
C PHE A 48 45.26 -16.73 -13.91
N SER A 49 46.27 -16.74 -13.05
CA SER A 49 47.40 -15.78 -13.12
C SER A 49 48.15 -15.84 -14.45
N ASN A 50 48.40 -17.06 -14.96
CA ASN A 50 49.12 -17.27 -16.24
C ASN A 50 48.30 -16.79 -17.45
N ASN A 51 46.97 -16.72 -17.33
CA ASN A 51 46.07 -16.35 -18.43
C ASN A 51 45.15 -15.16 -18.03
N TYR A 52 45.63 -14.32 -17.13
CA TYR A 52 44.84 -13.26 -16.47
C TYR A 52 43.98 -12.44 -17.45
N TYR A 53 44.59 -11.89 -18.49
CA TYR A 53 43.86 -11.06 -19.44
C TYR A 53 42.77 -11.83 -20.20
N LYS A 54 43.04 -13.07 -20.62
CA LYS A 54 42.06 -13.92 -21.33
C LYS A 54 40.85 -14.21 -20.44
N PHE A 55 41.12 -14.65 -19.20
CA PHE A 55 40.04 -14.93 -18.25
C PHE A 55 39.25 -13.69 -17.88
N SER A 56 39.92 -12.56 -17.61
CA SER A 56 39.26 -11.32 -17.23
C SER A 56 38.38 -10.77 -18.34
N ILE A 57 38.86 -10.76 -19.59
CA ILE A 57 38.07 -10.32 -20.74
C ILE A 57 36.86 -11.26 -20.96
N THR A 58 37.09 -12.58 -20.97
CA THR A 58 36.00 -13.56 -21.16
C THR A 58 34.94 -13.43 -20.09
N LEU A 59 35.36 -13.29 -18.83
CA LEU A 59 34.45 -13.14 -17.70
C LEU A 59 33.68 -11.80 -17.76
N SER A 60 34.35 -10.72 -18.13
CA SER A 60 33.70 -9.42 -18.31
C SER A 60 32.66 -9.42 -19.43
N VAL A 61 32.98 -10.06 -20.57
CA VAL A 61 32.01 -10.21 -21.67
C VAL A 61 30.83 -11.08 -21.24
N LEU A 62 31.08 -12.16 -20.52
CA LEU A 62 30.02 -13.04 -20.00
C LEU A 62 29.09 -12.28 -19.05
N PHE A 63 29.64 -11.55 -18.08
CA PHE A 63 28.83 -10.78 -17.14
C PHE A 63 28.07 -9.62 -17.81
N LEU A 64 28.70 -8.94 -18.76
CA LEU A 64 28.02 -7.89 -19.53
C LEU A 64 26.86 -8.49 -20.35
N SER A 65 27.09 -9.62 -21.04
CA SER A 65 26.05 -10.30 -21.80
C SER A 65 24.90 -10.77 -20.91
N LEU A 66 25.23 -11.31 -19.73
CA LEU A 66 24.24 -11.73 -18.75
C LEU A 66 23.44 -10.53 -18.21
N ALA A 67 24.10 -9.43 -17.88
CA ALA A 67 23.46 -8.21 -17.46
C ALA A 67 22.52 -7.65 -18.52
N LEU A 68 22.95 -7.61 -19.79
CA LEU A 68 22.11 -7.18 -20.91
C LEU A 68 20.90 -8.09 -21.11
N LEU A 69 21.07 -9.42 -20.99
CA LEU A 69 19.98 -10.37 -21.06
C LEU A 69 18.97 -10.17 -19.90
N MET A 70 19.45 -9.86 -18.70
CA MET A 70 18.59 -9.62 -17.55
C MET A 70 17.79 -8.33 -17.71
N VAL A 71 18.43 -7.26 -18.14
CA VAL A 71 17.77 -5.95 -18.35
C VAL A 71 16.77 -6.01 -19.53
N SER A 72 17.05 -6.82 -20.58
CA SER A 72 16.21 -6.83 -21.78
C SER A 72 14.95 -7.70 -21.67
N ARG A 73 14.78 -8.50 -20.63
CA ARG A 73 13.70 -9.51 -20.55
C ARG A 73 12.77 -9.40 -19.34
N ASP A 74 13.12 -8.61 -18.32
CA ASP A 74 12.42 -8.67 -17.04
C ASP A 74 11.57 -7.43 -16.70
N TYR A 75 11.39 -6.49 -17.64
CA TYR A 75 10.41 -5.41 -17.48
C TYR A 75 9.06 -5.85 -17.99
N LEU A 76 8.06 -5.94 -17.09
CA LEU A 76 6.69 -6.14 -17.51
C LEU A 76 6.14 -4.88 -18.17
N GLY A 77 6.29 -3.74 -17.51
CA GLY A 77 5.59 -2.54 -17.95
C GLY A 77 4.08 -2.75 -18.00
N PRO A 78 3.32 -1.80 -18.52
CA PRO A 78 1.88 -1.97 -18.70
C PRO A 78 1.62 -3.10 -19.70
N VAL A 79 0.80 -4.09 -19.31
CA VAL A 79 0.47 -5.27 -20.13
C VAL A 79 -0.42 -4.93 -21.33
N LYS A 80 -1.17 -3.82 -21.23
CA LYS A 80 -1.96 -3.25 -22.33
C LYS A 80 -2.16 -1.75 -22.14
N ASN A 81 -2.48 -1.05 -23.25
CA ASN A 81 -2.95 0.34 -23.20
C ASN A 81 -4.38 0.38 -22.66
N ILE A 82 -4.63 1.21 -21.64
CA ILE A 82 -5.90 1.40 -20.98
C ILE A 82 -6.32 2.89 -20.90
N ASP A 83 -5.84 3.72 -21.84
CA ASP A 83 -6.16 5.16 -21.89
C ASP A 83 -7.68 5.37 -22.07
N ASP A 84 -8.34 4.49 -22.80
CA ASP A 84 -9.80 4.51 -22.91
C ASP A 84 -10.44 4.02 -21.60
N CYS A 85 -11.35 4.84 -21.07
CA CYS A 85 -12.08 4.49 -19.84
C CYS A 85 -13.27 3.57 -20.17
N VAL A 86 -12.99 2.29 -20.42
CA VAL A 86 -14.00 1.28 -20.77
C VAL A 86 -13.82 0.01 -19.95
N SER A 87 -14.93 -0.64 -19.64
CA SER A 87 -14.94 -1.94 -18.94
C SER A 87 -14.47 -3.08 -19.86
N ASP A 88 -13.97 -4.15 -19.26
CA ASP A 88 -13.75 -5.42 -19.95
C ASP A 88 -14.69 -6.52 -19.41
N GLU A 89 -14.42 -7.78 -19.75
CA GLU A 89 -15.26 -8.92 -19.33
C GLU A 89 -15.12 -9.24 -17.82
N LEU A 90 -14.01 -8.86 -17.20
CA LEU A 90 -13.67 -9.19 -15.82
C LEU A 90 -13.95 -8.03 -14.86
N ILE A 91 -13.76 -6.78 -15.33
CA ILE A 91 -13.80 -5.59 -14.49
C ILE A 91 -14.72 -4.53 -15.10
N THR A 92 -15.64 -4.04 -14.30
CA THR A 92 -16.46 -2.85 -14.60
C THR A 92 -15.71 -1.61 -14.16
N ILE A 93 -15.60 -0.60 -15.04
CA ILE A 93 -14.91 0.66 -14.81
C ILE A 93 -15.91 1.81 -14.58
N TYR A 94 -15.60 2.65 -13.62
CA TYR A 94 -16.29 3.91 -13.30
C TYR A 94 -15.33 5.07 -13.56
N CYS A 95 -15.62 5.86 -14.56
CA CYS A 95 -14.79 6.99 -15.00
C CYS A 95 -15.02 8.26 -14.15
N GLU A 96 -14.22 9.30 -14.42
CA GLU A 96 -14.32 10.63 -13.79
C GLU A 96 -13.85 10.70 -12.33
N PHE A 97 -13.09 9.71 -11.86
CA PHE A 97 -12.37 9.77 -10.58
C PHE A 97 -10.92 10.21 -10.79
N THR A 98 -10.27 10.62 -9.74
CA THR A 98 -8.83 10.96 -9.75
C THR A 98 -8.18 10.28 -8.56
N ASN A 99 -7.38 9.23 -8.81
CA ASN A 99 -6.70 8.46 -7.78
C ASN A 99 -7.64 8.12 -6.61
N PRO A 100 -8.75 7.39 -6.83
CA PRO A 100 -9.70 7.01 -5.76
C PRO A 100 -9.04 5.97 -4.84
N GLU A 101 -8.25 6.44 -3.90
CA GLU A 101 -7.28 5.64 -3.16
C GLU A 101 -7.94 4.78 -2.08
N ASP A 102 -8.84 5.36 -1.28
CA ASP A 102 -9.51 4.62 -0.22
C ASP A 102 -11.03 4.80 -0.24
N ILE A 103 -11.75 3.83 0.36
CA ILE A 103 -13.19 3.67 0.21
C ILE A 103 -13.84 3.39 1.55
N ALA A 104 -14.87 4.16 1.90
CA ALA A 104 -15.74 3.90 3.03
C ALA A 104 -17.21 3.82 2.61
N LEU A 105 -17.93 2.79 3.08
CA LEU A 105 -19.38 2.68 2.84
C LEU A 105 -20.14 3.59 3.80
N LEU A 106 -21.04 4.42 3.28
CA LEU A 106 -21.89 5.26 4.10
C LEU A 106 -23.01 4.45 4.78
N PRO A 107 -23.50 4.88 5.95
CA PRO A 107 -24.44 4.10 6.77
C PRO A 107 -25.77 3.77 6.12
N ASP A 108 -26.16 4.47 5.06
CA ASP A 108 -27.37 4.16 4.28
C ASP A 108 -27.18 3.00 3.31
N ASN A 109 -25.95 2.50 3.12
CA ASN A 109 -25.57 1.49 2.14
C ASN A 109 -25.90 1.87 0.69
N GLU A 110 -26.08 3.16 0.40
CA GLU A 110 -26.38 3.67 -0.95
C GLU A 110 -25.20 4.40 -1.60
N PHE A 111 -24.18 4.78 -0.79
CA PHE A 111 -23.02 5.54 -1.27
C PHE A 111 -21.70 5.00 -0.73
N LEU A 112 -20.68 5.04 -1.58
CA LEU A 112 -19.28 4.96 -1.17
C LEU A 112 -18.70 6.37 -1.10
N LEU A 113 -18.02 6.68 -0.02
CA LEU A 113 -17.13 7.84 0.10
C LEU A 113 -15.73 7.42 -0.31
N LEU A 114 -15.09 8.23 -1.16
CA LEU A 114 -13.74 8.00 -1.65
C LEU A 114 -12.82 9.17 -1.34
N SER A 115 -11.58 8.87 -0.96
CA SER A 115 -10.49 9.83 -0.99
C SER A 115 -9.89 9.89 -2.39
N GLU A 116 -9.98 11.03 -3.06
CA GLU A 116 -9.28 11.28 -4.32
C GLU A 116 -7.90 11.84 -4.02
N PHE A 117 -6.91 10.99 -4.12
CA PHE A 117 -5.56 11.20 -3.60
C PHE A 117 -4.73 12.16 -4.46
N GLY A 118 -4.02 13.08 -3.78
CA GLY A 118 -3.20 14.11 -4.45
C GLY A 118 -1.75 13.73 -4.74
N GLY A 119 -1.32 12.52 -4.34
CA GLY A 119 0.06 12.06 -4.44
C GLY A 119 0.88 12.26 -3.16
N ILE A 120 1.95 11.48 -2.99
CA ILE A 120 2.84 11.50 -1.81
C ILE A 120 4.33 11.45 -2.18
N ARG A 121 5.16 11.83 -1.21
CA ARG A 121 6.61 11.62 -1.24
C ARG A 121 6.97 10.16 -1.00
N PRO A 122 8.06 9.62 -1.61
CA PRO A 122 9.05 10.35 -2.42
C PRO A 122 8.73 10.36 -3.92
N TYR A 123 7.52 9.93 -4.32
CA TYR A 123 7.15 9.82 -5.74
C TYR A 123 6.90 11.19 -6.36
N GLU A 124 6.39 12.13 -5.57
CA GLU A 124 6.10 13.50 -5.96
C GLU A 124 7.05 14.46 -5.23
N GLU A 125 7.42 15.57 -5.88
CA GLU A 125 8.25 16.61 -5.24
C GLU A 125 7.48 17.36 -4.14
N LYS A 126 6.15 17.45 -4.28
CA LYS A 126 5.24 18.11 -3.35
C LYS A 126 3.99 17.27 -3.16
N ASP A 127 3.46 17.33 -1.96
CA ASP A 127 2.14 16.78 -1.66
C ASP A 127 1.08 17.58 -2.43
N GLY A 128 0.21 16.89 -3.15
CA GLY A 128 -0.78 17.50 -4.03
C GLY A 128 -2.13 17.71 -3.35
N GLN A 129 -2.90 18.66 -3.88
CA GLN A 129 -4.30 18.78 -3.52
C GLN A 129 -5.09 17.63 -4.12
N GLY A 130 -5.91 16.98 -3.28
CA GLY A 130 -6.88 15.96 -3.66
C GLY A 130 -8.32 16.46 -3.47
N ALA A 131 -9.25 15.52 -3.43
CA ALA A 131 -10.68 15.78 -3.25
C ALA A 131 -11.38 14.62 -2.53
N PHE A 132 -12.68 14.79 -2.27
CA PHE A 132 -13.59 13.71 -1.91
C PHE A 132 -14.60 13.48 -3.02
N ALA A 133 -14.95 12.23 -3.24
CA ALA A 133 -16.02 11.85 -4.13
C ALA A 133 -17.00 10.90 -3.45
N LEU A 134 -18.25 10.90 -3.91
CA LEU A 134 -19.24 9.88 -3.58
C LEU A 134 -19.57 9.10 -4.84
N LEU A 135 -19.52 7.77 -4.76
CA LEU A 135 -20.13 6.90 -5.76
C LEU A 135 -21.51 6.48 -5.28
N ARG A 136 -22.57 6.86 -6.01
CA ARG A 136 -23.92 6.38 -5.71
C ARG A 136 -24.14 5.01 -6.33
N LEU A 137 -24.39 4.01 -5.50
CA LEU A 137 -24.39 2.59 -5.89
C LEU A 137 -25.54 2.22 -6.83
N LYS A 138 -26.70 2.89 -6.74
CA LYS A 138 -27.87 2.54 -7.56
C LYS A 138 -27.73 2.82 -9.07
N ASP A 139 -26.87 3.77 -9.44
CA ASP A 139 -26.69 4.19 -10.84
C ASP A 139 -25.21 4.45 -11.19
N ASN A 140 -24.31 4.11 -10.27
CA ASN A 140 -22.86 4.24 -10.41
C ASN A 140 -22.39 5.66 -10.75
N LYS A 141 -23.09 6.65 -10.21
CA LYS A 141 -22.82 8.04 -10.52
C LYS A 141 -21.92 8.70 -9.49
N ARG A 142 -20.83 9.33 -9.97
CA ARG A 142 -19.97 10.17 -9.15
C ARG A 142 -20.68 11.47 -8.74
N ILE A 143 -20.55 11.85 -7.48
CA ILE A 143 -21.13 13.08 -6.89
C ILE A 143 -20.05 13.71 -6.01
N ASN A 144 -19.97 15.04 -6.00
CA ASN A 144 -19.13 15.77 -5.06
C ASN A 144 -19.90 15.97 -3.75
N PRO A 145 -19.37 15.56 -2.59
CA PRO A 145 -19.97 15.87 -1.30
C PRO A 145 -19.92 17.39 -1.03
N LYS A 146 -20.92 17.90 -0.34
CA LYS A 146 -20.90 19.30 0.12
C LYS A 146 -20.07 19.38 1.39
N ILE A 147 -19.01 20.22 1.38
CA ILE A 147 -18.16 20.47 2.53
C ILE A 147 -18.64 21.74 3.25
N ILE A 148 -18.81 21.65 4.55
CA ILE A 148 -19.21 22.74 5.45
C ILE A 148 -18.14 22.87 6.53
N PHE A 149 -17.69 24.10 6.81
CA PHE A 149 -16.76 24.36 7.91
C PHE A 149 -17.49 24.74 9.18
N SER A 150 -17.03 24.21 10.31
CA SER A 150 -17.53 24.49 11.65
C SER A 150 -16.36 24.72 12.61
N LYS A 151 -16.65 24.84 13.91
CA LYS A 151 -15.60 24.94 14.92
C LYS A 151 -14.90 23.61 15.15
N ASN A 152 -13.60 23.66 15.43
CA ASN A 152 -12.85 22.50 15.89
C ASN A 152 -13.39 22.06 17.28
N THR A 153 -13.99 20.86 17.31
CA THR A 153 -14.59 20.28 18.53
C THR A 153 -14.15 18.82 18.74
N TRP A 154 -13.53 18.19 17.72
CA TRP A 154 -13.10 16.80 17.76
C TRP A 154 -11.59 16.62 17.71
N GLY A 155 -10.87 17.65 17.29
CA GLY A 155 -9.43 17.63 17.13
C GLY A 155 -8.67 18.35 18.23
N ASP A 156 -7.40 18.57 17.98
CA ASP A 156 -6.52 19.37 18.83
C ASP A 156 -6.88 20.84 18.68
N PRO A 157 -7.12 21.59 19.78
CA PRO A 157 -7.41 23.02 19.72
C PRO A 157 -6.35 23.89 19.01
N GLU A 158 -5.10 23.42 18.97
CA GLU A 158 -4.01 24.11 18.26
C GLU A 158 -4.01 23.86 16.77
N CYS A 159 -4.72 22.82 16.27
CA CYS A 159 -4.86 22.57 14.86
C CYS A 159 -5.94 23.48 14.28
N THR A 160 -5.57 24.34 13.35
CA THR A 160 -6.45 25.30 12.70
C THR A 160 -6.46 25.13 11.20
N ARG A 161 -7.64 25.26 10.60
CA ARG A 161 -7.86 25.19 9.16
C ARG A 161 -8.88 26.22 8.71
N THR A 162 -8.69 26.76 7.52
CA THR A 162 -9.64 27.66 6.86
C THR A 162 -10.31 26.98 5.66
N PRO A 163 -11.48 27.46 5.22
CA PRO A 163 -12.17 26.90 4.06
C PRO A 163 -11.35 26.94 2.76
N ASP A 164 -10.38 27.86 2.67
CA ASP A 164 -9.59 28.07 1.45
C ASP A 164 -8.35 27.17 1.38
N ASP A 165 -8.04 26.42 2.44
CA ASP A 165 -6.81 25.62 2.51
C ASP A 165 -6.82 24.40 1.59
N GLY A 166 -7.99 23.92 1.16
CA GLY A 166 -8.10 22.68 0.40
C GLY A 166 -7.75 21.44 1.24
N PHE A 167 -7.72 20.27 0.62
CA PHE A 167 -7.38 18.99 1.27
C PHE A 167 -6.52 18.13 0.34
N GLY A 168 -5.71 17.24 0.92
CA GLY A 168 -5.03 16.15 0.23
C GLY A 168 -5.33 14.84 0.95
N PRO A 169 -6.56 14.29 0.83
CA PRO A 169 -6.95 13.09 1.56
C PRO A 169 -6.21 11.86 1.05
N HIS A 170 -5.89 10.95 1.99
CA HIS A 170 -5.30 9.64 1.76
C HIS A 170 -6.19 8.57 2.41
N GLY A 171 -5.68 7.71 3.29
CA GLY A 171 -6.51 6.72 3.99
C GLY A 171 -7.66 7.37 4.77
N ILE A 172 -8.83 6.74 4.74
CA ILE A 172 -10.06 7.22 5.39
C ILE A 172 -10.67 6.13 6.27
N ASP A 173 -11.24 6.51 7.39
CA ASP A 173 -12.04 5.62 8.22
C ASP A 173 -13.35 6.28 8.66
N LEU A 174 -14.38 5.47 8.86
CA LEU A 174 -15.74 5.89 9.22
C LEU A 174 -16.23 5.14 10.44
N VAL A 175 -16.63 5.87 11.49
CA VAL A 175 -17.16 5.28 12.71
C VAL A 175 -18.43 5.97 13.17
N THR A 176 -19.37 5.22 13.72
CA THR A 176 -20.47 5.78 14.49
C THR A 176 -20.01 5.95 15.94
N ARG A 177 -19.89 7.19 16.39
CA ARG A 177 -19.49 7.56 17.73
C ARG A 177 -20.51 7.13 18.79
N ALA A 178 -20.11 7.14 20.06
CA ALA A 178 -20.98 6.78 21.18
C ALA A 178 -22.21 7.70 21.33
N ASP A 179 -22.14 8.94 20.85
CA ASP A 179 -23.25 9.92 20.83
C ASP A 179 -24.17 9.77 19.61
N GLY A 180 -23.88 8.82 18.72
CA GLY A 180 -24.63 8.55 17.49
C GLY A 180 -24.23 9.40 16.30
N SER A 181 -23.29 10.35 16.43
CA SER A 181 -22.76 11.11 15.30
C SER A 181 -21.89 10.21 14.42
N ILE A 182 -21.90 10.45 13.10
CA ILE A 182 -21.09 9.70 12.14
C ILE A 182 -19.83 10.50 11.88
N GLN A 183 -18.69 9.96 12.32
CA GLN A 183 -17.38 10.57 12.12
C GLN A 183 -16.66 9.92 10.96
N VAL A 184 -16.16 10.74 10.03
CA VAL A 184 -15.10 10.38 9.10
C VAL A 184 -13.82 11.03 9.56
N GLY A 185 -12.74 10.28 9.60
CA GLY A 185 -11.39 10.79 9.70
C GLY A 185 -10.59 10.42 8.46
N PHE A 186 -9.59 11.22 8.14
CA PHE A 186 -8.67 10.90 7.07
C PHE A 186 -7.28 11.49 7.33
N VAL A 187 -6.29 10.81 6.77
CA VAL A 187 -4.93 11.34 6.68
C VAL A 187 -4.90 12.43 5.62
N ASN A 188 -4.36 13.58 5.96
CA ASN A 188 -4.28 14.73 5.07
C ASN A 188 -2.83 15.17 4.87
N HIS A 189 -2.42 15.32 3.60
CA HIS A 189 -1.08 15.75 3.22
C HIS A 189 -1.03 17.20 2.73
N TYR A 190 -2.14 17.78 2.30
CA TYR A 190 -2.17 19.12 1.72
C TYR A 190 -3.08 20.08 2.50
N PRO A 191 -2.68 21.33 2.72
CA PRO A 191 -1.37 21.93 2.45
C PRO A 191 -0.33 21.62 3.53
N PHE A 192 -0.73 20.91 4.58
CA PHE A 192 0.11 20.45 5.70
C PHE A 192 -0.39 19.09 6.21
N GLU A 193 0.52 18.39 6.88
CA GLU A 193 0.24 17.07 7.43
C GLU A 193 -0.66 17.17 8.66
N SER A 194 -1.81 16.51 8.60
CA SER A 194 -2.79 16.46 9.69
C SER A 194 -3.65 15.20 9.60
N ILE A 195 -4.36 14.89 10.68
CA ILE A 195 -5.54 14.04 10.65
C ILE A 195 -6.75 14.98 10.74
N GLU A 196 -7.68 14.84 9.83
CA GLU A 196 -8.85 15.68 9.72
C GLU A 196 -10.13 14.91 10.08
N PHE A 197 -11.08 15.59 10.69
CA PHE A 197 -12.35 15.00 11.12
C PHE A 197 -13.54 15.73 10.54
N PHE A 198 -14.45 14.96 9.97
CA PHE A 198 -15.75 15.42 9.49
C PHE A 198 -16.89 14.67 10.17
N GLU A 199 -17.94 15.38 10.44
CA GLU A 199 -19.24 14.78 10.74
C GLU A 199 -20.04 14.64 9.44
N LEU A 200 -20.53 13.41 9.18
CA LEU A 200 -21.43 13.17 8.08
C LEU A 200 -22.87 13.38 8.51
N ASN A 201 -23.59 14.18 7.74
CA ASN A 201 -24.99 14.44 7.94
C ASN A 201 -25.74 14.22 6.64
N GLN A 202 -26.94 13.64 6.73
CA GLN A 202 -27.82 13.50 5.60
C GLN A 202 -28.90 14.58 5.65
N ASN A 203 -28.96 15.45 4.63
CA ASN A 203 -29.93 16.50 4.49
C ASN A 203 -30.62 16.37 3.12
N ASP A 204 -31.96 16.24 3.09
CA ASP A 204 -32.75 16.05 1.85
C ASP A 204 -32.18 14.95 0.93
N ALA A 205 -31.83 13.79 1.49
CA ALA A 205 -31.18 12.67 0.82
C ALA A 205 -29.83 12.99 0.15
N LYS A 206 -29.15 14.05 0.60
CA LYS A 206 -27.79 14.40 0.20
C LYS A 206 -26.85 14.33 1.40
N TRP A 207 -25.68 13.77 1.19
CA TRP A 207 -24.64 13.72 2.19
C TRP A 207 -23.85 15.04 2.21
N GLU A 208 -23.69 15.58 3.41
CA GLU A 208 -22.88 16.77 3.71
C GLU A 208 -21.77 16.36 4.68
N MET A 209 -20.56 16.87 4.46
CA MET A 209 -19.39 16.68 5.30
C MET A 209 -19.13 17.96 6.09
N THR A 210 -19.40 17.97 7.38
CA THR A 210 -19.13 19.12 8.25
C THR A 210 -17.80 18.94 8.95
N TRP A 211 -16.82 19.77 8.64
CA TRP A 211 -15.53 19.77 9.33
C TRP A 211 -15.68 20.04 10.83
N ARG A 212 -15.08 19.18 11.64
CA ARG A 212 -15.19 19.21 13.11
C ARG A 212 -13.85 19.36 13.82
N GLY A 213 -12.75 19.36 13.10
CA GLY A 213 -11.42 19.56 13.65
C GLY A 213 -10.33 18.79 12.98
N CYS A 214 -9.12 19.02 13.44
CA CYS A 214 -7.93 18.34 12.99
C CYS A 214 -6.93 18.11 14.13
N VAL A 215 -5.95 17.24 13.87
CA VAL A 215 -4.81 16.99 14.74
C VAL A 215 -3.54 17.12 13.90
N ASN A 216 -2.61 17.99 14.29
CA ASN A 216 -1.34 18.11 13.60
C ASN A 216 -0.50 16.85 13.80
N THR A 217 0.06 16.31 12.72
CA THR A 217 0.94 15.14 12.83
C THR A 217 2.30 15.54 13.41
N PRO A 218 2.97 14.66 14.18
CA PRO A 218 4.34 14.93 14.63
C PRO A 218 5.27 15.22 13.45
N GLU A 219 6.23 16.13 13.60
CA GLU A 219 7.07 16.70 12.54
C GLU A 219 7.73 15.66 11.61
N HIS A 220 8.14 14.52 12.17
CA HIS A 220 8.85 13.49 11.42
C HIS A 220 7.94 12.39 10.87
N ASN A 221 6.70 12.36 11.32
CA ASN A 221 5.74 11.34 10.90
C ASN A 221 5.14 11.67 9.53
N TYR A 222 4.93 10.64 8.74
CA TYR A 222 4.24 10.67 7.46
C TYR A 222 3.25 9.53 7.44
N PHE A 223 1.99 9.84 7.64
CA PHE A 223 0.95 8.84 7.82
C PHE A 223 0.42 8.35 6.46
N ASN A 224 -0.14 7.15 6.45
CA ASN A 224 -0.85 6.59 5.29
C ASN A 224 -2.33 6.47 5.60
N ASP A 225 -2.65 5.72 6.66
CA ASP A 225 -4.01 5.33 6.98
C ASP A 225 -4.29 5.50 8.47
N LEU A 226 -5.57 5.48 8.84
CA LEU A 226 -6.01 5.59 10.22
C LEU A 226 -7.17 4.64 10.52
N SER A 227 -7.33 4.29 11.80
CA SER A 227 -8.52 3.59 12.27
C SER A 227 -9.04 4.23 13.57
N ILE A 228 -10.31 4.64 13.57
CA ILE A 228 -10.94 5.49 14.62
C ILE A 228 -11.75 4.61 15.56
N ARG A 229 -11.59 4.87 16.85
CA ARG A 229 -12.44 4.29 17.90
C ARG A 229 -13.72 5.11 18.10
N ARG A 230 -14.77 4.47 18.62
CA ARG A 230 -16.06 5.10 18.91
C ARG A 230 -15.98 6.26 19.91
N ASP A 231 -14.92 6.30 20.70
CA ASP A 231 -14.65 7.42 21.63
C ASP A 231 -13.94 8.60 20.97
N GLY A 232 -13.52 8.46 19.69
CA GLY A 232 -12.83 9.46 18.90
C GLY A 232 -11.30 9.45 19.03
N THR A 233 -10.71 8.54 19.81
CA THR A 233 -9.27 8.24 19.72
C THR A 233 -9.01 7.47 18.43
N PHE A 234 -7.76 7.42 17.96
CA PHE A 234 -7.45 6.72 16.71
C PHE A 234 -6.04 6.13 16.71
N TYR A 235 -5.83 5.19 15.81
CA TYR A 235 -4.52 4.70 15.39
C TYR A 235 -4.19 5.25 14.01
N ALA A 236 -2.90 5.51 13.72
CA ALA A 236 -2.44 5.91 12.39
C ALA A 236 -1.14 5.21 12.03
N SER A 237 -1.03 4.73 10.81
CA SER A 237 0.18 4.10 10.29
C SER A 237 1.18 5.16 9.83
N HIS A 238 2.36 5.18 10.42
CA HIS A 238 3.51 5.95 9.98
C HIS A 238 4.35 5.10 9.02
N MET A 239 4.34 5.45 7.73
CA MET A 239 5.01 4.69 6.69
C MET A 239 6.53 4.77 6.78
N TYR A 240 7.04 5.98 6.80
CA TYR A 240 8.46 6.33 6.78
C TYR A 240 8.64 7.80 7.15
N LYS A 241 9.89 8.22 7.40
CA LYS A 241 10.17 9.63 7.69
C LYS A 241 9.70 10.54 6.53
N ARG A 242 9.09 11.68 6.84
CA ARG A 242 8.57 12.65 5.85
C ARG A 242 9.63 13.10 4.82
N SER A 243 10.90 13.10 5.21
CA SER A 243 12.04 13.47 4.36
C SER A 243 12.68 12.30 3.61
N ILE A 244 11.99 11.15 3.47
CA ILE A 244 12.53 9.99 2.76
C ILE A 244 12.86 10.37 1.32
N THR A 245 14.00 9.88 0.84
CA THR A 245 14.39 10.02 -0.56
C THR A 245 14.01 8.77 -1.35
N ILE A 246 13.92 8.89 -2.68
CA ILE A 246 13.63 7.74 -3.53
C ILE A 246 14.67 6.62 -3.37
N ASN A 247 15.95 6.95 -3.16
CA ASN A 247 16.99 5.95 -2.94
C ASN A 247 16.82 5.21 -1.60
N GLU A 248 16.41 5.90 -0.54
CA GLU A 248 16.11 5.28 0.75
C GLU A 248 14.88 4.39 0.64
N TRP A 249 13.85 4.84 -0.08
CA TRP A 249 12.65 4.04 -0.34
C TRP A 249 12.96 2.77 -1.15
N LEU A 250 13.73 2.88 -2.26
CA LEU A 250 14.19 1.72 -3.04
C LEU A 250 15.05 0.77 -2.20
N SER A 251 15.88 1.30 -1.29
CA SER A 251 16.64 0.49 -0.35
C SER A 251 15.72 -0.30 0.60
N ALA A 252 14.67 0.36 1.12
CA ALA A 252 13.67 -0.30 1.97
C ALA A 252 12.91 -1.38 1.20
N ALA A 253 12.50 -1.11 -0.04
CA ALA A 253 11.84 -2.08 -0.90
C ALA A 253 12.72 -3.33 -1.16
N LEU A 254 14.02 -3.12 -1.37
CA LEU A 254 14.96 -4.22 -1.62
C LEU A 254 15.30 -5.03 -0.38
N PHE A 255 15.53 -4.36 0.76
CA PHE A 255 16.02 -5.00 1.99
C PHE A 255 14.94 -5.25 3.03
N LYS A 256 13.73 -4.73 2.84
CA LYS A 256 12.54 -4.93 3.68
C LYS A 256 12.76 -4.62 5.17
N TYR A 257 13.64 -3.65 5.48
CA TYR A 257 13.84 -3.21 6.87
C TYR A 257 12.69 -2.32 7.33
N ALA A 258 12.49 -2.23 8.64
CA ALA A 258 11.45 -1.40 9.23
C ALA A 258 11.70 0.08 8.94
N THR A 259 10.72 0.75 8.32
CA THR A 259 10.75 2.18 8.00
C THR A 259 9.78 3.00 8.83
N GLY A 260 8.79 2.33 9.43
CA GLY A 260 7.70 2.95 10.16
C GLY A 260 7.09 2.07 11.23
N TYR A 261 5.99 2.54 11.79
CA TYR A 261 5.25 1.91 12.89
C TYR A 261 3.84 2.51 12.97
N VAL A 262 2.97 1.96 13.84
CA VAL A 262 1.67 2.57 14.13
C VAL A 262 1.76 3.42 15.39
N VAL A 263 1.04 4.54 15.40
CA VAL A 263 0.86 5.39 16.59
C VAL A 263 -0.61 5.39 17.01
N LYS A 264 -0.83 5.62 18.30
CA LYS A 264 -2.14 5.91 18.89
C LYS A 264 -2.19 7.36 19.29
N TRP A 265 -3.26 8.07 18.94
CA TRP A 265 -3.63 9.38 19.50
C TRP A 265 -4.74 9.19 20.53
N ASP A 266 -4.50 9.71 21.76
CA ASP A 266 -5.39 9.54 22.90
C ASP A 266 -6.18 10.81 23.26
N LYS A 267 -6.23 11.79 22.35
CA LYS A 267 -6.76 13.18 22.44
C LYS A 267 -5.81 14.21 23.07
N GLU A 268 -4.67 13.77 23.56
CA GLU A 268 -3.65 14.65 24.13
C GLU A 268 -2.29 14.49 23.44
N SER A 269 -1.93 13.23 23.12
CA SER A 269 -0.60 12.92 22.59
C SER A 269 -0.60 11.71 21.68
N PHE A 270 0.47 11.62 20.88
CA PHE A 270 0.78 10.42 20.08
C PHE A 270 1.72 9.50 20.85
N THR A 271 1.37 8.23 20.91
CA THR A 271 2.21 7.19 21.49
C THR A 271 2.39 6.06 20.48
N LYS A 272 3.63 5.55 20.35
CA LYS A 272 3.92 4.40 19.49
C LYS A 272 3.25 3.15 20.03
N VAL A 273 2.58 2.39 19.17
CA VAL A 273 2.06 1.06 19.48
C VAL A 273 3.23 0.07 19.53
N PRO A 274 3.42 -0.67 20.63
CA PRO A 274 4.48 -1.67 20.72
C PRO A 274 4.33 -2.78 19.66
N ASN A 275 5.45 -3.25 19.12
CA ASN A 275 5.51 -4.32 18.12
C ASN A 275 4.75 -4.05 16.81
N SER A 276 4.56 -2.78 16.45
CA SER A 276 3.97 -2.34 15.18
C SER A 276 5.02 -1.93 14.13
N ASP A 277 6.31 -2.12 14.41
CA ASP A 277 7.38 -1.75 13.48
C ASP A 277 7.35 -2.63 12.23
N GLY A 278 7.51 -2.01 11.07
CA GLY A 278 7.56 -2.73 9.81
C GLY A 278 8.06 -1.93 8.63
N SER A 279 8.20 -2.62 7.51
CA SER A 279 8.61 -2.00 6.25
C SER A 279 7.40 -1.40 5.55
N GLN A 280 7.29 -0.10 5.61
CA GLN A 280 6.18 0.71 5.11
C GLN A 280 4.82 0.21 5.65
N PRO A 281 4.53 0.41 6.98
CA PRO A 281 3.17 0.26 7.47
C PRO A 281 2.23 1.12 6.63
N ASN A 282 1.19 0.48 6.09
CA ASN A 282 0.26 1.10 5.15
C ASN A 282 -1.16 1.04 5.73
N GLY A 283 -2.14 0.42 5.06
CA GLY A 283 -3.48 0.28 5.58
C GLY A 283 -3.54 -0.40 6.95
N ILE A 284 -4.39 0.08 7.81
CA ILE A 284 -4.63 -0.49 9.15
C ILE A 284 -6.12 -0.70 9.40
N GLY A 285 -6.44 -1.66 10.24
CA GLY A 285 -7.81 -1.92 10.65
C GLY A 285 -7.90 -2.28 12.13
N LEU A 286 -8.95 -1.84 12.81
CA LEU A 286 -9.15 -2.08 14.23
C LEU A 286 -10.38 -2.96 14.50
N ASP A 287 -10.15 -4.05 15.20
CA ASP A 287 -11.23 -4.75 15.91
C ASP A 287 -11.30 -4.18 17.34
N GLU A 288 -12.13 -3.15 17.52
CA GLU A 288 -12.28 -2.49 18.81
C GLU A 288 -12.84 -3.43 19.89
N THR A 289 -13.63 -4.45 19.50
CA THR A 289 -14.25 -5.38 20.44
C THR A 289 -13.23 -6.35 21.05
N ASN A 290 -12.31 -6.85 20.21
CA ASN A 290 -11.30 -7.80 20.63
C ASN A 290 -9.94 -7.15 20.90
N GLU A 291 -9.83 -5.83 20.78
CA GLU A 291 -8.57 -5.05 20.92
C GLU A 291 -7.46 -5.59 20.01
N LEU A 292 -7.80 -5.85 18.74
CA LEU A 292 -6.85 -6.31 17.73
C LEU A 292 -6.60 -5.21 16.68
N LEU A 293 -5.33 -4.98 16.38
CA LEU A 293 -4.91 -4.06 15.33
C LEU A 293 -4.28 -4.87 14.19
N TYR A 294 -4.85 -4.73 13.00
CA TYR A 294 -4.35 -5.32 11.76
C TYR A 294 -3.49 -4.28 11.05
N ILE A 295 -2.31 -4.67 10.57
CA ILE A 295 -1.34 -3.75 9.96
C ILE A 295 -0.82 -4.38 8.67
N ASN A 296 -1.05 -3.74 7.54
CA ASN A 296 -0.40 -4.06 6.29
C ASN A 296 1.00 -3.45 6.26
N HIS A 297 2.00 -4.26 5.98
CA HIS A 297 3.37 -3.82 5.71
C HIS A 297 3.62 -3.94 4.21
N ASN A 298 3.42 -2.84 3.48
CA ASN A 298 3.44 -2.83 2.02
C ASN A 298 4.77 -3.35 1.45
N LEU A 299 5.91 -2.74 1.80
CA LEU A 299 7.23 -3.24 1.39
C LEU A 299 7.64 -4.51 2.15
N GLY A 300 6.96 -4.85 3.24
CA GLY A 300 7.22 -6.03 4.06
C GLY A 300 6.55 -7.30 3.55
N ASP A 301 5.67 -7.21 2.55
CA ASP A 301 4.89 -8.32 1.96
C ASP A 301 4.14 -9.14 3.01
N LYS A 302 3.44 -8.46 3.91
CA LYS A 302 2.66 -9.13 4.97
C LYS A 302 1.58 -8.25 5.59
N LEU A 303 0.54 -8.90 6.08
CA LEU A 303 -0.34 -8.41 7.13
C LEU A 303 0.14 -8.96 8.47
N GLU A 304 0.17 -8.15 9.52
CA GLU A 304 0.35 -8.58 10.91
C GLU A 304 -0.84 -8.20 11.78
N VAL A 305 -1.12 -9.02 12.79
CA VAL A 305 -2.16 -8.76 13.78
C VAL A 305 -1.49 -8.57 15.14
N VAL A 306 -1.72 -7.40 15.74
CA VAL A 306 -1.19 -7.02 17.06
C VAL A 306 -2.32 -7.06 18.09
N ASP A 307 -2.15 -7.87 19.12
CA ASP A 307 -2.99 -7.83 20.34
C ASP A 307 -2.60 -6.58 21.17
N LEU A 308 -3.50 -5.62 21.25
CA LEU A 308 -3.29 -4.35 21.92
C LEU A 308 -3.31 -4.46 23.46
N ILE A 309 -3.85 -5.55 24.02
CA ILE A 309 -3.89 -5.80 25.47
C ILE A 309 -2.51 -6.30 25.91
N ASN A 310 -1.97 -7.30 25.18
CA ASN A 310 -0.72 -7.95 25.53
C ASN A 310 0.49 -7.35 24.79
N ASN A 311 0.26 -6.46 23.87
CA ASN A 311 1.28 -5.85 23.00
C ASN A 311 2.12 -6.92 22.27
N GLN A 312 1.47 -7.88 21.62
CA GLN A 312 2.16 -8.98 20.93
C GLN A 312 1.60 -9.18 19.52
N VAL A 313 2.47 -9.51 18.58
CA VAL A 313 2.04 -10.02 17.27
C VAL A 313 1.51 -11.43 17.46
N ILE A 314 0.24 -11.65 17.15
CA ILE A 314 -0.46 -12.93 17.32
C ILE A 314 -0.73 -13.66 16.02
N GLY A 315 -0.57 -13.01 14.88
CA GLY A 315 -0.81 -13.58 13.56
C GLY A 315 -0.09 -12.84 12.46
N THR A 316 0.23 -13.54 11.38
CA THR A 316 0.84 -12.99 10.18
C THR A 316 0.30 -13.70 8.94
N TYR A 317 -0.09 -12.93 7.92
CA TYR A 317 -0.46 -13.43 6.60
C TYR A 317 0.50 -12.87 5.55
N ARG A 318 1.07 -13.73 4.69
CA ARG A 318 1.97 -13.32 3.63
C ARG A 318 1.20 -12.94 2.37
N ILE A 319 1.48 -11.74 1.85
CA ILE A 319 0.82 -11.17 0.68
C ILE A 319 1.76 -10.11 0.06
N ASN A 320 1.84 -10.04 -1.25
CA ASN A 320 2.74 -9.10 -1.94
C ASN A 320 2.20 -7.68 -1.87
N SER A 321 3.02 -6.75 -1.41
CA SER A 321 2.72 -5.31 -1.37
C SER A 321 1.27 -4.99 -1.01
N PRO A 322 0.75 -5.45 0.15
CA PRO A 322 -0.61 -5.13 0.55
C PRO A 322 -0.74 -3.63 0.81
N ASP A 323 -1.86 -3.05 0.39
CA ASP A 323 -2.17 -1.63 0.61
C ASP A 323 -3.22 -1.47 1.70
N ASN A 324 -4.40 -0.92 1.43
CA ASN A 324 -5.47 -0.80 2.41
C ASN A 324 -6.19 -2.14 2.64
N MET A 325 -7.03 -2.19 3.68
CA MET A 325 -7.82 -3.36 4.01
C MET A 325 -9.25 -2.99 4.36
N ILE A 326 -10.18 -3.91 4.10
CA ILE A 326 -11.55 -3.82 4.60
C ILE A 326 -11.82 -5.01 5.51
N ILE A 327 -12.21 -4.74 6.75
CA ILE A 327 -12.59 -5.74 7.73
C ILE A 327 -14.13 -5.88 7.72
N THR A 328 -14.60 -7.09 7.46
CA THR A 328 -16.00 -7.48 7.59
C THR A 328 -16.22 -8.32 8.85
N ASP A 329 -17.43 -8.81 9.07
CA ASP A 329 -17.74 -9.63 10.25
C ASP A 329 -16.87 -10.90 10.33
N ASP A 330 -16.56 -11.52 9.20
CA ASP A 330 -15.90 -12.82 9.11
C ASP A 330 -14.65 -12.85 8.21
N SER A 331 -14.35 -11.77 7.49
CA SER A 331 -13.27 -11.72 6.51
C SER A 331 -12.49 -10.42 6.57
N ILE A 332 -11.25 -10.47 6.06
CA ILE A 332 -10.45 -9.31 5.69
C ILE A 332 -10.21 -9.36 4.19
N TRP A 333 -10.47 -8.25 3.53
CA TRP A 333 -10.25 -8.06 2.10
C TRP A 333 -9.00 -7.21 1.89
N LEU A 334 -8.05 -7.73 1.12
CA LEU A 334 -6.73 -7.16 0.91
C LEU A 334 -6.43 -7.06 -0.57
N THR A 335 -5.79 -6.00 -0.98
CA THR A 335 -5.20 -5.88 -2.31
C THR A 335 -3.77 -6.41 -2.31
N SER A 336 -3.31 -6.93 -3.45
CA SER A 336 -1.95 -7.38 -3.68
C SER A 336 -1.45 -6.91 -5.02
N LEU A 337 -0.27 -6.31 -5.06
CA LEU A 337 0.43 -6.00 -6.29
C LEU A 337 1.25 -7.22 -6.71
N ASP A 338 0.82 -7.91 -7.79
CA ASP A 338 1.44 -9.16 -8.25
C ASP A 338 2.58 -8.91 -9.27
N HIS A 339 3.22 -7.76 -9.16
CA HIS A 339 4.34 -7.34 -9.97
C HIS A 339 5.50 -6.82 -9.09
N GLU A 340 6.69 -6.77 -9.65
CA GLU A 340 7.83 -6.19 -8.94
C GLU A 340 7.80 -4.66 -9.01
N THR A 341 8.38 -3.99 -8.03
CA THR A 341 8.48 -2.52 -8.00
C THR A 341 9.05 -1.93 -9.30
N LEU A 342 10.05 -2.59 -9.88
CA LEU A 342 10.67 -2.14 -11.13
C LEU A 342 9.75 -2.28 -12.36
N ASP A 343 8.75 -3.13 -12.33
CA ASP A 343 7.79 -3.28 -13.43
C ASP A 343 6.90 -2.04 -13.58
N ALA A 344 6.75 -1.27 -12.53
CA ALA A 344 6.00 -0.02 -12.52
C ALA A 344 6.78 1.18 -13.12
N LEU A 345 8.10 1.08 -13.30
CA LEU A 345 8.91 2.18 -13.85
C LEU A 345 8.44 2.68 -15.22
N PRO A 346 8.09 1.81 -16.19
CA PRO A 346 7.60 2.28 -17.49
C PRO A 346 6.30 3.11 -17.38
N CYS A 347 5.46 2.84 -16.38
CA CYS A 347 4.24 3.62 -16.12
C CYS A 347 4.59 5.03 -15.64
N ALA A 348 5.54 5.15 -14.71
CA ALA A 348 6.02 6.42 -14.21
C ALA A 348 6.74 7.23 -15.31
N GLU A 349 7.57 6.59 -16.13
CA GLU A 349 8.31 7.23 -17.24
C GLU A 349 7.40 7.70 -18.37
N SER A 350 6.32 6.97 -18.67
CA SER A 350 5.36 7.35 -19.71
C SER A 350 4.50 8.56 -19.33
N GLY A 351 4.42 8.90 -18.04
CA GLY A 351 3.50 9.91 -17.52
C GLY A 351 2.03 9.51 -17.65
N SER A 352 1.75 8.21 -17.92
CA SER A 352 0.39 7.69 -17.97
C SER A 352 -0.21 7.65 -16.58
N ILE A 353 -1.40 8.19 -16.42
CA ILE A 353 -2.16 8.13 -15.17
C ILE A 353 -2.70 6.70 -14.90
N ASN A 354 -2.78 5.86 -15.92
CA ASN A 354 -3.29 4.50 -15.81
C ASN A 354 -2.21 3.50 -16.20
N CYS A 355 -2.06 2.45 -15.41
CA CYS A 355 -1.09 1.41 -15.68
C CYS A 355 -1.69 0.03 -15.42
N SER A 356 -1.90 -0.73 -16.50
CA SER A 356 -2.36 -2.11 -16.42
C SER A 356 -1.20 -3.02 -16.01
N LEU A 357 -1.14 -3.37 -14.73
CA LEU A 357 -0.19 -4.35 -14.16
C LEU A 357 -0.95 -5.45 -13.40
N PRO A 358 -0.39 -6.66 -13.31
CA PRO A 358 -1.01 -7.76 -12.57
C PRO A 358 -1.27 -7.42 -11.10
N PHE A 359 -2.43 -7.85 -10.60
CA PHE A 359 -2.79 -7.71 -9.20
C PHE A 359 -3.76 -8.82 -8.77
N SER A 360 -3.95 -8.98 -7.48
CA SER A 360 -4.99 -9.85 -6.92
C SER A 360 -5.68 -9.22 -5.71
N ILE A 361 -6.87 -9.75 -5.43
CA ILE A 361 -7.65 -9.47 -4.23
C ILE A 361 -7.73 -10.74 -3.41
N HIS A 362 -7.32 -10.67 -2.16
CA HIS A 362 -7.38 -11.77 -1.20
C HIS A 362 -8.53 -11.56 -0.23
N GLU A 363 -9.39 -12.54 -0.12
CA GLU A 363 -10.31 -12.67 1.00
C GLU A 363 -9.74 -13.70 1.98
N ILE A 364 -9.46 -13.27 3.20
CA ILE A 364 -8.93 -14.14 4.25
C ILE A 364 -9.89 -14.20 5.45
N ASP A 365 -9.89 -15.32 6.14
CA ASP A 365 -10.65 -15.46 7.38
C ASP A 365 -10.05 -14.53 8.47
N ARG A 366 -10.90 -13.75 9.11
CA ARG A 366 -10.48 -12.72 10.06
C ARG A 366 -9.79 -13.26 11.31
N VAL A 367 -10.12 -14.50 11.71
CA VAL A 367 -9.61 -15.12 12.94
C VAL A 367 -8.41 -16.03 12.68
N THR A 368 -8.52 -16.89 11.67
CA THR A 368 -7.48 -17.89 11.37
C THR A 368 -6.41 -17.34 10.43
N LEU A 369 -6.68 -16.24 9.73
CA LEU A 369 -5.86 -15.67 8.64
C LEU A 369 -5.68 -16.65 7.47
N GLU A 370 -6.49 -17.68 7.35
CA GLU A 370 -6.48 -18.57 6.20
C GLU A 370 -7.17 -17.91 5.01
N ARG A 371 -6.62 -18.11 3.83
CA ARG A 371 -7.20 -17.56 2.60
C ARG A 371 -8.48 -18.31 2.24
N LYS A 372 -9.61 -17.60 2.21
CA LYS A 372 -10.90 -18.09 1.75
C LYS A 372 -10.99 -18.07 0.23
N ASN A 373 -10.67 -16.92 -0.40
CA ASN A 373 -10.74 -16.72 -1.84
C ASN A 373 -9.55 -15.91 -2.35
N LEU A 374 -9.25 -16.09 -3.65
CA LEU A 374 -8.24 -15.35 -4.40
C LEU A 374 -8.81 -15.00 -5.77
N TYR A 375 -8.87 -13.70 -6.07
CA TYR A 375 -9.29 -13.16 -7.35
C TYR A 375 -8.08 -12.53 -8.02
N SER A 376 -7.58 -13.15 -9.11
CA SER A 376 -6.34 -12.73 -9.80
C SER A 376 -6.64 -12.10 -11.14
N PHE A 377 -6.00 -10.97 -11.42
CA PHE A 377 -6.19 -10.15 -12.60
C PHE A 377 -4.85 -9.90 -13.28
N GLN A 378 -4.65 -10.45 -14.48
CA GLN A 378 -3.36 -10.41 -15.18
C GLN A 378 -3.34 -9.34 -16.27
N GLU A 379 -4.40 -9.23 -17.06
CA GLU A 379 -4.49 -8.35 -18.24
C GLU A 379 -5.84 -7.62 -18.26
N THR A 380 -6.07 -6.73 -17.30
CA THR A 380 -7.34 -5.99 -17.18
C THR A 380 -7.20 -4.52 -17.55
N VAL A 381 -8.32 -3.80 -17.57
CA VAL A 381 -8.42 -2.36 -17.80
C VAL A 381 -8.18 -1.52 -16.54
N PHE A 382 -7.56 -2.13 -15.53
CA PHE A 382 -7.29 -1.52 -14.23
C PHE A 382 -5.93 -1.99 -13.69
N GLY A 383 -5.35 -1.22 -12.76
CA GLY A 383 -4.12 -1.58 -12.07
C GLY A 383 -3.91 -0.72 -10.83
N PHE A 384 -2.85 -1.03 -10.07
CA PHE A 384 -2.50 -0.37 -8.81
C PHE A 384 -3.66 -0.31 -7.79
N PRO A 385 -4.35 -1.44 -7.52
CA PRO A 385 -5.41 -1.43 -6.53
C PRO A 385 -4.87 -1.11 -5.13
N THR A 386 -5.61 -0.29 -4.40
CA THR A 386 -5.30 0.05 -3.01
C THR A 386 -6.31 -0.53 -2.04
N THR A 387 -7.60 -0.43 -2.34
CA THR A 387 -8.70 -0.89 -1.49
C THR A 387 -9.61 -1.83 -2.26
N ALA A 388 -10.15 -2.86 -1.60
CA ALA A 388 -11.17 -3.76 -2.15
C ALA A 388 -12.36 -3.84 -1.19
N TYR A 389 -13.46 -3.16 -1.52
CA TYR A 389 -14.63 -3.07 -0.65
C TYR A 389 -15.78 -3.97 -1.14
N PRO A 390 -16.11 -5.08 -0.42
CA PRO A 390 -17.19 -5.96 -0.79
C PRO A 390 -18.55 -5.40 -0.37
N ILE A 391 -19.50 -5.35 -1.31
CA ILE A 391 -20.90 -5.01 -1.06
C ILE A 391 -21.78 -6.03 -1.78
N ASN A 392 -22.46 -6.89 -1.04
CA ASN A 392 -23.24 -8.00 -1.59
C ASN A 392 -22.38 -8.89 -2.49
N LYS A 393 -22.68 -8.94 -3.80
CA LYS A 393 -21.94 -9.70 -4.80
C LYS A 393 -20.94 -8.85 -5.62
N THR A 394 -20.71 -7.62 -5.26
CA THR A 394 -19.80 -6.72 -5.97
C THR A 394 -18.66 -6.29 -5.07
N VAL A 395 -17.44 -6.37 -5.56
CA VAL A 395 -16.25 -5.82 -4.88
C VAL A 395 -15.80 -4.56 -5.62
N TYR A 396 -15.85 -3.43 -4.94
CA TYR A 396 -15.39 -2.14 -5.47
C TYR A 396 -13.91 -1.97 -5.17
N ILE A 397 -13.14 -1.45 -6.15
CA ILE A 397 -11.69 -1.36 -6.07
C ILE A 397 -11.24 0.08 -6.28
N GLY A 398 -10.47 0.60 -5.33
CA GLY A 398 -9.76 1.88 -5.42
C GLY A 398 -8.36 1.74 -6.02
N SER A 399 -7.73 2.86 -6.35
CA SER A 399 -6.36 2.92 -6.88
C SER A 399 -5.69 4.24 -6.53
N PHE A 400 -4.43 4.20 -6.13
CA PHE A 400 -3.65 5.42 -5.85
C PHE A 400 -3.18 6.14 -7.12
N HIS A 401 -3.24 5.51 -8.28
CA HIS A 401 -2.75 6.06 -9.53
C HIS A 401 -3.65 5.65 -10.70
N SER A 402 -4.77 6.36 -10.85
CA SER A 402 -5.80 6.07 -11.87
C SER A 402 -6.78 7.22 -12.05
N ASP A 403 -7.37 7.34 -13.25
CA ASP A 403 -8.49 8.22 -13.54
C ASP A 403 -9.85 7.56 -13.32
N ARG A 404 -9.87 6.35 -12.74
CA ARG A 404 -11.03 5.50 -12.61
C ARG A 404 -11.05 4.70 -11.33
N MET A 405 -12.25 4.34 -10.92
CA MET A 405 -12.53 3.29 -9.95
C MET A 405 -12.96 2.03 -10.69
N ALA A 406 -12.91 0.88 -10.05
CA ALA A 406 -13.29 -0.40 -10.65
C ALA A 406 -14.20 -1.24 -9.75
N SER A 407 -14.83 -2.26 -10.32
CA SER A 407 -15.45 -3.34 -9.55
C SER A 407 -15.45 -4.66 -10.33
N PHE A 408 -15.59 -5.76 -9.60
CA PHE A 408 -15.87 -7.09 -10.15
C PHE A 408 -16.98 -7.78 -9.38
N THR A 409 -17.58 -8.81 -9.98
CA THR A 409 -18.70 -9.56 -9.38
C THR A 409 -18.19 -10.88 -8.81
N LEU A 410 -18.65 -11.21 -7.62
CA LEU A 410 -18.43 -12.50 -6.98
C LEU A 410 -19.37 -13.55 -7.58
N ASP A 411 -18.86 -14.75 -7.82
CA ASP A 411 -19.61 -15.90 -8.34
C ASP A 411 -20.77 -16.36 -7.46
#